data_13d517fe4e21f33a4ffbd228a06a2af1
#
_entry.id   13d517fe4e21f33a4ffbd228a06a2af1
#
_cell.length_a   1.000
_cell.length_b   1.000
_cell.length_c   1.000
_cell.angle_alpha   90.00
_cell.angle_beta   90.00
_cell.angle_gamma   90.00
#
_symmetry.space_group_name_H-M   'P 1'
#
loop_
_entity.id
_entity.type
_entity.pdbx_description
1 polymer ?
#
loop_
_entity_poly.entity_id
_entity_poly.type
_entity_poly.pdbx_seq_one_letter_code
_entity_poly.pdbx_strand_id
1 'polypeptide(L)'
;MLKAIFSFVLIIMLFSHTLAVRADTAIFAGGCFWCVEALYQEVEGVTGAVSGFTGGILKNPTYSGNHRGHYEAVKVTYNPEIVTYEELLVLFWVNIDPFNNKGQFCDRGPSYRSAIFTSDEEELKLASEGKEKIKAKFKLDVYTEILKTSRFYPVERGHQDYYLKNPFRYKIYRQGCGRDKRLKEIWGSAAKR
;
A
#
# COMPACT_ATOMS: atom_id res chain seq x y z
N MET A 1 78.90 2.78 -3.17
CA MET A 1 77.94 1.95 -2.46
C MET A 1 76.63 2.74 -2.33
N LEU A 2 75.68 2.47 -3.25
CA LEU A 2 74.41 3.21 -3.35
C LEU A 2 73.32 2.35 -2.71
N LYS A 3 72.79 2.83 -1.57
CA LYS A 3 71.68 2.12 -0.88
C LYS A 3 70.35 2.57 -1.51
N ALA A 4 69.70 1.64 -2.21
CA ALA A 4 68.35 1.79 -2.70
C ALA A 4 67.33 1.63 -1.54
N ILE A 5 66.56 2.67 -1.25
CA ILE A 5 65.47 2.63 -0.29
C ILE A 5 64.22 2.30 -1.08
N PHE A 6 63.68 1.09 -0.90
CA PHE A 6 62.38 0.64 -1.43
C PHE A 6 61.27 1.21 -0.51
N SER A 7 60.56 2.20 -0.98
CA SER A 7 59.36 2.72 -0.29
C SER A 7 58.17 1.84 -0.67
N PHE A 8 57.65 1.06 0.29
CA PHE A 8 56.45 0.24 0.13
C PHE A 8 55.21 1.13 0.39
N VAL A 9 54.55 1.54 -0.68
CA VAL A 9 53.29 2.29 -0.55
C VAL A 9 52.16 1.26 -0.37
N LEU A 10 51.65 1.19 0.85
CA LEU A 10 50.49 0.34 1.21
C LEU A 10 49.21 1.04 0.76
N ILE A 11 48.65 0.64 -0.37
CA ILE A 11 47.33 1.12 -0.85
C ILE A 11 46.25 0.42 -0.04
N ILE A 12 45.69 1.10 0.95
CA ILE A 12 44.50 0.63 1.67
C ILE A 12 43.27 0.88 0.76
N MET A 13 42.78 -0.16 0.08
CA MET A 13 41.50 -0.12 -0.60
C MET A 13 40.39 -0.12 0.47
N LEU A 14 39.80 1.03 0.71
CA LEU A 14 38.56 1.18 1.45
C LEU A 14 37.42 0.58 0.61
N PHE A 15 37.05 -0.67 0.88
CA PHE A 15 35.82 -1.24 0.37
C PHE A 15 34.63 -0.55 1.06
N SER A 16 34.07 0.46 0.41
CA SER A 16 32.77 0.99 0.80
C SER A 16 31.71 -0.10 0.56
N HIS A 17 31.35 -0.82 1.62
CA HIS A 17 30.21 -1.71 1.59
C HIS A 17 28.96 -0.83 1.56
N THR A 18 28.39 -0.61 0.38
CA THR A 18 27.03 -0.09 0.25
C THR A 18 26.11 -1.18 0.78
N LEU A 19 25.62 -1.04 2.00
CA LEU A 19 24.53 -1.86 2.50
C LEU A 19 23.34 -1.62 1.58
N ALA A 20 22.99 -2.64 0.79
CA ALA A 20 21.76 -2.61 0.02
C ALA A 20 20.59 -2.53 1.03
N VAL A 21 19.85 -1.43 1.01
CA VAL A 21 18.64 -1.28 1.81
C VAL A 21 17.67 -2.37 1.35
N ARG A 22 17.30 -3.26 2.27
CA ARG A 22 16.28 -4.27 2.01
C ARG A 22 14.95 -3.53 1.75
N ALA A 23 14.30 -3.84 0.66
CA ALA A 23 13.00 -3.30 0.31
C ALA A 23 12.02 -4.45 0.14
N ASP A 24 10.96 -4.44 0.94
CA ASP A 24 9.86 -5.38 0.84
C ASP A 24 8.63 -4.71 0.18
N THR A 25 7.66 -5.50 -0.23
CA THR A 25 6.45 -4.97 -0.89
C THR A 25 5.17 -5.53 -0.28
N ALA A 26 4.14 -4.69 -0.16
CA ALA A 26 2.79 -5.06 0.24
C ALA A 26 1.78 -4.52 -0.78
N ILE A 27 0.62 -5.19 -0.95
CA ILE A 27 -0.42 -4.73 -1.88
C ILE A 27 -1.76 -4.67 -1.16
N PHE A 28 -2.39 -3.49 -1.20
CA PHE A 28 -3.64 -3.20 -0.53
C PHE A 28 -4.67 -2.57 -1.48
N ALA A 29 -5.90 -3.07 -1.43
CA ALA A 29 -7.06 -2.48 -2.09
C ALA A 29 -8.01 -1.90 -1.04
N GLY A 30 -8.25 -0.59 -1.05
CA GLY A 30 -9.04 0.13 -0.05
C GLY A 30 -10.03 1.13 -0.67
N GLY A 31 -10.63 0.79 -1.80
CA GLY A 31 -11.44 1.67 -2.64
C GLY A 31 -10.57 2.46 -3.60
N CYS A 32 -10.90 3.72 -3.84
CA CYS A 32 -10.12 4.57 -4.73
C CYS A 32 -8.63 4.57 -4.38
N PHE A 33 -7.80 4.12 -5.30
CA PHE A 33 -6.36 4.00 -5.10
C PHE A 33 -5.66 5.36 -4.87
N TRP A 34 -6.20 6.50 -5.33
CA TRP A 34 -5.64 7.82 -5.02
C TRP A 34 -5.58 8.08 -3.51
N CYS A 35 -6.62 7.62 -2.77
CA CYS A 35 -6.69 7.78 -1.33
C CYS A 35 -5.75 6.82 -0.59
N VAL A 36 -5.59 5.61 -1.11
CA VAL A 36 -4.70 4.60 -0.53
C VAL A 36 -3.24 4.94 -0.81
N GLU A 37 -2.92 5.43 -2.01
CA GLU A 37 -1.59 5.92 -2.38
C GLU A 37 -1.17 7.08 -1.47
N ALA A 38 -2.01 8.12 -1.34
CA ALA A 38 -1.75 9.25 -0.47
C ALA A 38 -1.51 8.84 0.98
N LEU A 39 -2.25 7.83 1.48
CA LEU A 39 -2.09 7.31 2.83
C LEU A 39 -0.68 6.73 3.06
N TYR A 40 -0.21 5.89 2.13
CA TYR A 40 1.06 5.19 2.31
C TYR A 40 2.28 6.04 2.00
N GLN A 41 2.17 7.01 1.09
CA GLN A 41 3.27 7.92 0.79
C GLN A 41 3.68 8.82 1.96
N GLU A 42 2.79 9.00 2.95
CA GLU A 42 3.07 9.79 4.17
C GLU A 42 3.70 8.94 5.30
N VAL A 43 3.92 7.64 5.09
CA VAL A 43 4.46 6.74 6.12
C VAL A 43 5.98 6.73 6.07
N GLU A 44 6.61 7.02 7.20
CA GLU A 44 8.05 6.86 7.35
C GLU A 44 8.46 5.41 7.09
N GLY A 45 9.50 5.19 6.30
CA GLY A 45 9.94 3.87 5.88
C GLY A 45 9.32 3.38 4.58
N VAL A 46 8.22 3.99 4.09
CA VAL A 46 7.69 3.73 2.74
C VAL A 46 8.54 4.49 1.73
N THR A 47 9.12 3.75 0.79
CA THR A 47 10.00 4.27 -0.28
C THR A 47 9.28 4.41 -1.62
N GLY A 48 8.08 3.85 -1.73
CA GLY A 48 7.23 3.98 -2.92
C GLY A 48 5.82 3.46 -2.70
N ALA A 49 4.85 4.14 -3.27
CA ALA A 49 3.47 3.67 -3.35
C ALA A 49 2.98 3.91 -4.78
N VAL A 50 2.52 2.87 -5.45
CA VAL A 50 2.15 2.90 -6.87
C VAL A 50 0.71 2.45 -7.00
N SER A 51 -0.16 3.31 -7.51
CA SER A 51 -1.55 2.99 -7.85
C SER A 51 -1.63 2.07 -9.06
N GLY A 52 -2.59 1.14 -9.05
CA GLY A 52 -2.75 0.19 -10.15
C GLY A 52 -3.89 -0.80 -9.96
N PHE A 53 -3.81 -1.88 -10.72
CA PHE A 53 -4.82 -2.92 -10.79
C PHE A 53 -4.21 -4.29 -10.51
N THR A 54 -4.92 -5.13 -9.73
CA THR A 54 -4.53 -6.51 -9.44
C THR A 54 -5.73 -7.40 -9.14
N GLY A 55 -5.52 -8.69 -8.97
CA GLY A 55 -6.56 -9.66 -8.58
C GLY A 55 -7.41 -10.19 -9.74
N GLY A 56 -7.39 -9.56 -10.90
CA GLY A 56 -8.12 -10.00 -12.09
C GLY A 56 -7.24 -10.79 -13.09
N ILE A 57 -7.90 -11.32 -14.11
CA ILE A 57 -7.26 -12.09 -15.19
C ILE A 57 -7.04 -11.29 -16.48
N LEU A 58 -7.69 -10.13 -16.59
CA LEU A 58 -7.56 -9.25 -17.76
C LEU A 58 -6.12 -8.74 -17.86
N LYS A 59 -5.53 -8.83 -19.03
CA LYS A 59 -4.19 -8.30 -19.31
C LYS A 59 -4.28 -6.81 -19.65
N ASN A 60 -3.31 -6.04 -19.13
CA ASN A 60 -3.17 -4.61 -19.39
C ASN A 60 -4.47 -3.80 -19.11
N PRO A 61 -5.03 -3.88 -17.88
CA PRO A 61 -6.17 -3.08 -17.49
C PRO A 61 -5.82 -1.59 -17.55
N THR A 62 -6.81 -0.74 -17.85
CA THR A 62 -6.65 0.71 -17.93
C THR A 62 -7.76 1.41 -17.15
N TYR A 63 -7.52 2.65 -16.70
CA TYR A 63 -8.49 3.39 -15.90
C TYR A 63 -9.75 3.76 -16.68
N SER A 64 -9.58 4.38 -17.85
CA SER A 64 -10.70 4.82 -18.70
C SER A 64 -11.23 3.73 -19.63
N GLY A 65 -10.54 2.60 -19.72
CA GLY A 65 -10.89 1.48 -20.59
C GLY A 65 -11.54 0.34 -19.81
N ASN A 66 -10.88 -0.83 -19.82
CA ASN A 66 -11.39 -2.03 -19.17
C ASN A 66 -10.43 -2.49 -18.08
N HIS A 67 -10.94 -2.58 -16.85
CA HIS A 67 -10.27 -3.18 -15.69
C HIS A 67 -11.17 -4.22 -14.99
N ARG A 68 -12.12 -4.77 -15.73
CA ARG A 68 -13.10 -5.74 -15.18
C ARG A 68 -12.41 -6.91 -14.47
N GLY A 69 -12.87 -7.20 -13.26
CA GLY A 69 -12.36 -8.27 -12.43
C GLY A 69 -11.14 -7.90 -11.60
N HIS A 70 -10.55 -6.71 -11.82
CA HIS A 70 -9.47 -6.20 -10.98
C HIS A 70 -9.99 -5.32 -9.85
N TYR A 71 -9.18 -5.24 -8.80
CA TYR A 71 -9.28 -4.25 -7.75
C TYR A 71 -8.43 -3.03 -8.11
N GLU A 72 -8.90 -1.84 -7.78
CA GLU A 72 -8.03 -0.70 -7.59
C GLU A 72 -7.18 -0.95 -6.34
N ALA A 73 -5.87 -0.97 -6.50
CA ALA A 73 -4.95 -1.32 -5.43
C ALA A 73 -3.69 -0.45 -5.46
N VAL A 74 -2.96 -0.44 -4.36
CA VAL A 74 -1.67 0.23 -4.25
C VAL A 74 -0.62 -0.81 -3.88
N LYS A 75 0.47 -0.83 -4.65
CA LYS A 75 1.68 -1.56 -4.30
C LYS A 75 2.60 -0.62 -3.52
N VAL A 76 2.82 -0.96 -2.26
CA VAL A 76 3.67 -0.24 -1.32
C VAL A 76 5.04 -0.92 -1.29
N THR A 77 6.10 -0.15 -1.49
CA THR A 77 7.50 -0.57 -1.28
C THR A 77 8.00 0.10 -0.01
N TYR A 78 8.58 -0.65 0.89
CA TYR A 78 8.97 -0.15 2.20
C TYR A 78 10.27 -0.76 2.70
N ASN A 79 10.93 -0.06 3.64
CA ASN A 79 12.08 -0.58 4.40
C ASN A 79 11.57 -1.28 5.67
N PRO A 80 11.68 -2.62 5.78
CA PRO A 80 11.16 -3.37 6.93
C PRO A 80 11.93 -3.11 8.24
N GLU A 81 13.07 -2.44 8.19
CA GLU A 81 13.81 -2.00 9.37
C GLU A 81 13.25 -0.70 9.98
N ILE A 82 12.40 0.04 9.23
CA ILE A 82 11.79 1.30 9.66
C ILE A 82 10.29 1.12 9.93
N VAL A 83 9.58 0.41 9.04
CA VAL A 83 8.16 0.12 9.17
C VAL A 83 7.89 -1.33 8.82
N THR A 84 7.17 -2.03 9.66
CA THR A 84 6.84 -3.45 9.49
C THR A 84 5.58 -3.65 8.65
N TYR A 85 5.42 -4.85 8.08
CA TYR A 85 4.18 -5.23 7.40
C TYR A 85 2.95 -5.14 8.32
N GLU A 86 3.10 -5.53 9.59
CA GLU A 86 2.01 -5.44 10.59
C GLU A 86 1.57 -3.99 10.82
N GLU A 87 2.50 -3.03 10.89
CA GLU A 87 2.15 -1.61 11.02
C GLU A 87 1.44 -1.09 9.78
N LEU A 88 1.86 -1.51 8.57
CA LEU A 88 1.16 -1.19 7.33
C LEU A 88 -0.25 -1.79 7.29
N LEU A 89 -0.44 -3.02 7.80
CA LEU A 89 -1.76 -3.65 7.96
C LEU A 89 -2.64 -2.89 8.95
N VAL A 90 -2.12 -2.47 10.10
CA VAL A 90 -2.88 -1.67 11.07
C VAL A 90 -3.34 -0.38 10.43
N LEU A 91 -2.44 0.30 9.70
CA LEU A 91 -2.77 1.51 8.96
C LEU A 91 -3.86 1.26 7.91
N PHE A 92 -3.78 0.16 7.17
CA PHE A 92 -4.81 -0.24 6.20
C PHE A 92 -6.17 -0.38 6.86
N TRP A 93 -6.26 -1.19 7.92
CA TRP A 93 -7.52 -1.49 8.59
C TRP A 93 -8.24 -0.24 9.09
N VAL A 94 -7.53 0.71 9.71
CA VAL A 94 -8.13 1.93 10.24
C VAL A 94 -8.46 2.98 9.18
N ASN A 95 -8.15 2.70 7.91
CA ASN A 95 -8.41 3.59 6.77
C ASN A 95 -9.40 3.01 5.74
N ILE A 96 -10.09 1.91 6.09
CA ILE A 96 -11.18 1.34 5.27
C ILE A 96 -12.47 1.18 6.08
N ASP A 97 -13.58 0.98 5.37
CA ASP A 97 -14.82 0.42 5.94
C ASP A 97 -14.85 -1.09 5.67
N PRO A 98 -14.43 -1.93 6.63
CA PRO A 98 -14.36 -3.37 6.43
C PRO A 98 -15.72 -4.05 6.37
N PHE A 99 -16.80 -3.32 6.68
CA PHE A 99 -18.18 -3.82 6.74
C PHE A 99 -18.96 -3.56 5.44
N ASN A 100 -18.32 -2.97 4.42
CA ASN A 100 -18.95 -2.65 3.15
C ASN A 100 -18.53 -3.63 2.04
N ASN A 101 -19.47 -4.44 1.56
CA ASN A 101 -19.23 -5.43 0.51
C ASN A 101 -19.49 -4.91 -0.93
N LYS A 102 -19.93 -3.64 -1.09
CA LYS A 102 -20.31 -3.04 -2.37
C LYS A 102 -19.29 -2.02 -2.90
N GLY A 103 -18.19 -1.85 -2.21
CA GLY A 103 -17.16 -0.85 -2.50
C GLY A 103 -16.67 -0.17 -1.25
N GLN A 104 -16.16 1.06 -1.37
CA GLN A 104 -15.68 1.84 -0.25
C GLN A 104 -16.22 3.27 -0.35
N PHE A 105 -16.86 3.74 0.71
CA PHE A 105 -17.41 5.09 0.84
C PHE A 105 -18.39 5.41 -0.28
N CYS A 106 -18.09 6.38 -1.17
CA CYS A 106 -18.91 6.72 -2.33
C CYS A 106 -18.62 5.84 -3.56
N ASP A 107 -17.47 5.19 -3.61
CA ASP A 107 -17.07 4.37 -4.74
C ASP A 107 -17.76 3.01 -4.67
N ARG A 108 -18.51 2.68 -5.71
CA ARG A 108 -19.30 1.47 -5.80
C ARG A 108 -18.84 0.59 -6.94
N GLY A 109 -18.87 -0.71 -6.68
CA GLY A 109 -18.51 -1.71 -7.67
C GLY A 109 -17.38 -2.64 -7.23
N PRO A 110 -17.17 -3.73 -7.97
CA PRO A 110 -16.21 -4.79 -7.60
C PRO A 110 -14.77 -4.29 -7.45
N SER A 111 -14.35 -3.31 -8.27
CA SER A 111 -12.99 -2.77 -8.24
C SER A 111 -12.68 -1.94 -7.00
N TYR A 112 -13.71 -1.48 -6.30
CA TYR A 112 -13.58 -0.64 -5.09
C TYR A 112 -13.77 -1.42 -3.79
N ARG A 113 -13.93 -2.74 -3.82
CA ARG A 113 -13.98 -3.54 -2.60
C ARG A 113 -12.60 -3.54 -1.92
N SER A 114 -12.61 -3.75 -0.61
CA SER A 114 -11.36 -3.86 0.16
C SER A 114 -10.77 -5.26 0.06
N ALA A 115 -9.45 -5.34 -0.12
CA ALA A 115 -8.71 -6.58 -0.10
C ALA A 115 -7.26 -6.38 0.33
N ILE A 116 -6.67 -7.42 0.91
CA ILE A 116 -5.25 -7.54 1.24
C ILE A 116 -4.70 -8.65 0.36
N PHE A 117 -3.61 -8.38 -0.37
CA PHE A 117 -2.96 -9.36 -1.21
C PHE A 117 -1.68 -9.85 -0.53
N THR A 118 -1.63 -11.12 -0.18
CA THR A 118 -0.54 -11.73 0.58
C THR A 118 0.41 -12.52 -0.31
N SER A 119 1.70 -12.37 -0.08
CA SER A 119 2.77 -13.02 -0.86
C SER A 119 3.25 -14.33 -0.24
N ASP A 120 3.12 -14.46 1.08
CA ASP A 120 3.57 -15.61 1.86
C ASP A 120 2.64 -15.94 3.03
N GLU A 121 3.00 -16.97 3.79
CA GLU A 121 2.21 -17.48 4.92
C GLU A 121 2.23 -16.55 6.14
N GLU A 122 3.29 -15.77 6.32
CA GLU A 122 3.36 -14.81 7.43
C GLU A 122 2.43 -13.64 7.20
N GLU A 123 2.44 -13.05 6.00
CA GLU A 123 1.49 -12.02 5.61
C GLU A 123 0.04 -12.51 5.68
N LEU A 124 -0.22 -13.75 5.20
CA LEU A 124 -1.54 -14.38 5.28
C LEU A 124 -2.01 -14.52 6.73
N LYS A 125 -1.13 -14.98 7.61
CA LYS A 125 -1.42 -15.12 9.04
C LYS A 125 -1.76 -13.77 9.68
N LEU A 126 -0.90 -12.76 9.51
CA LEU A 126 -1.10 -11.43 10.08
C LEU A 126 -2.39 -10.76 9.57
N ALA A 127 -2.66 -10.86 8.26
CA ALA A 127 -3.88 -10.33 7.67
C ALA A 127 -5.14 -11.03 8.23
N SER A 128 -5.09 -12.36 8.37
CA SER A 128 -6.19 -13.17 8.91
C SER A 128 -6.46 -12.85 10.39
N GLU A 129 -5.41 -12.76 11.19
CA GLU A 129 -5.53 -12.37 12.61
C GLU A 129 -6.12 -10.97 12.76
N GLY A 130 -5.70 -10.01 11.93
CA GLY A 130 -6.26 -8.66 11.89
C GLY A 130 -7.75 -8.67 11.58
N LYS A 131 -8.17 -9.46 10.58
CA LYS A 131 -9.59 -9.66 10.22
C LYS A 131 -10.41 -10.20 11.40
N GLU A 132 -9.93 -11.25 12.04
CA GLU A 132 -10.62 -11.86 13.19
C GLU A 132 -10.69 -10.92 14.40
N LYS A 133 -9.63 -10.16 14.69
CA LYS A 133 -9.63 -9.12 15.75
C LYS A 133 -10.72 -8.07 15.49
N ILE A 134 -10.90 -7.63 14.24
CA ILE A 134 -11.94 -6.65 13.87
C ILE A 134 -13.33 -7.26 14.01
N LYS A 135 -13.52 -8.48 13.48
CA LYS A 135 -14.79 -9.21 13.61
C LYS A 135 -15.21 -9.40 15.07
N ALA A 136 -14.28 -9.80 15.93
CA ALA A 136 -14.52 -9.98 17.35
C ALA A 136 -14.86 -8.65 18.07
N LYS A 137 -14.13 -7.57 17.75
CA LYS A 137 -14.32 -6.24 18.34
C LYS A 137 -15.69 -5.64 18.00
N PHE A 138 -16.09 -5.70 16.74
CA PHE A 138 -17.31 -5.04 16.27
C PHE A 138 -18.53 -5.95 16.24
N LYS A 139 -18.34 -7.27 16.34
CA LYS A 139 -19.38 -8.30 16.20
C LYS A 139 -20.18 -8.17 14.89
N LEU A 140 -19.49 -7.81 13.83
CA LEU A 140 -19.99 -7.62 12.47
C LEU A 140 -19.20 -8.49 11.49
N ASP A 141 -19.81 -8.83 10.36
CA ASP A 141 -19.10 -9.50 9.28
C ASP A 141 -18.10 -8.56 8.60
N VAL A 142 -16.88 -9.06 8.41
CA VAL A 142 -15.79 -8.34 7.74
C VAL A 142 -15.69 -8.81 6.30
N TYR A 143 -16.01 -7.93 5.36
CA TYR A 143 -16.03 -8.21 3.92
C TYR A 143 -14.70 -7.99 3.21
N THR A 144 -13.68 -7.46 3.90
CA THR A 144 -12.35 -7.36 3.34
C THR A 144 -11.82 -8.75 2.97
N GLU A 145 -11.44 -8.93 1.72
CA GLU A 145 -10.92 -10.20 1.22
C GLU A 145 -9.42 -10.31 1.51
N ILE A 146 -8.95 -11.53 1.77
CA ILE A 146 -7.52 -11.84 1.86
C ILE A 146 -7.23 -12.78 0.71
N LEU A 147 -6.40 -12.32 -0.22
CA LEU A 147 -6.17 -12.96 -1.51
C LEU A 147 -4.68 -13.19 -1.73
N LYS A 148 -4.33 -14.24 -2.47
CA LYS A 148 -2.94 -14.43 -2.89
C LYS A 148 -2.52 -13.33 -3.87
N THR A 149 -1.32 -12.82 -3.71
CA THR A 149 -0.73 -11.85 -4.64
C THR A 149 -0.73 -12.38 -6.07
N SER A 150 -1.14 -11.55 -7.00
CA SER A 150 -1.14 -11.81 -8.43
C SER A 150 -0.45 -10.67 -9.18
N ARG A 151 -0.45 -10.75 -10.52
CA ARG A 151 0.19 -9.71 -11.32
C ARG A 151 -0.40 -8.34 -11.04
N PHE A 152 0.47 -7.38 -10.75
CA PHE A 152 0.12 -5.98 -10.56
C PHE A 152 0.40 -5.19 -11.86
N TYR A 153 -0.55 -4.34 -12.23
CA TYR A 153 -0.48 -3.47 -13.40
C TYR A 153 -0.55 -2.02 -12.93
N PRO A 154 0.54 -1.25 -12.98
CA PRO A 154 0.48 0.18 -12.67
C PRO A 154 -0.54 0.90 -13.56
N VAL A 155 -1.33 1.77 -12.97
CA VAL A 155 -2.23 2.65 -13.71
C VAL A 155 -1.43 3.75 -14.42
N GLU A 156 -2.04 4.38 -15.41
CA GLU A 156 -1.44 5.43 -16.25
C GLU A 156 -0.90 6.60 -15.39
N ARG A 157 0.17 7.25 -15.84
CA ARG A 157 0.91 8.31 -15.12
C ARG A 157 0.04 9.45 -14.58
N GLY A 158 -1.09 9.76 -15.23
CA GLY A 158 -2.02 10.78 -14.77
C GLY A 158 -2.71 10.48 -13.45
N HIS A 159 -2.73 9.21 -13.04
CA HIS A 159 -3.36 8.73 -11.81
C HIS A 159 -2.37 8.45 -10.68
N GLN A 160 -1.07 8.40 -10.96
CA GLN A 160 -0.02 8.34 -9.95
C GLN A 160 0.14 9.71 -9.29
N ASP A 161 0.33 9.75 -7.97
CA ASP A 161 0.49 10.99 -7.18
C ASP A 161 -0.67 11.97 -7.40
N TYR A 162 -1.89 11.44 -7.59
CA TYR A 162 -3.03 12.26 -8.00
C TYR A 162 -3.32 13.38 -7.00
N TYR A 163 -3.17 13.12 -5.71
CA TYR A 163 -3.41 14.09 -4.65
C TYR A 163 -2.40 15.27 -4.68
N LEU A 164 -1.15 15.03 -5.14
CA LEU A 164 -0.14 16.06 -5.34
C LEU A 164 -0.34 16.83 -6.66
N LYS A 165 -0.70 16.13 -7.74
CA LYS A 165 -0.89 16.71 -9.07
C LYS A 165 -2.21 17.49 -9.20
N ASN A 166 -3.23 17.07 -8.44
CA ASN A 166 -4.57 17.62 -8.50
C ASN A 166 -5.16 17.91 -7.09
N PRO A 167 -4.47 18.67 -6.22
CA PRO A 167 -4.81 18.76 -4.79
C PRO A 167 -6.23 19.27 -4.54
N PHE A 168 -6.70 20.24 -5.32
CA PHE A 168 -8.03 20.79 -5.16
C PHE A 168 -9.13 19.78 -5.55
N ARG A 169 -8.98 19.10 -6.70
CA ARG A 169 -9.93 18.06 -7.14
C ARG A 169 -9.95 16.88 -6.17
N TYR A 170 -8.78 16.43 -5.72
CA TYR A 170 -8.65 15.36 -4.75
C TYR A 170 -9.35 15.72 -3.42
N LYS A 171 -9.15 16.95 -2.92
CA LYS A 171 -9.79 17.41 -1.69
C LYS A 171 -11.31 17.40 -1.79
N ILE A 172 -11.87 17.96 -2.89
CA ILE A 172 -13.32 17.95 -3.14
C ILE A 172 -13.86 16.52 -3.21
N TYR A 173 -13.20 15.65 -3.97
CA TYR A 173 -13.57 14.24 -4.10
C TYR A 173 -13.56 13.56 -2.73
N ARG A 174 -12.46 13.61 -1.98
CA ARG A 174 -12.32 12.94 -0.68
C ARG A 174 -13.37 13.41 0.33
N GLN A 175 -13.63 14.72 0.39
CA GLN A 175 -14.64 15.29 1.27
C GLN A 175 -16.07 14.91 0.83
N GLY A 176 -16.39 15.06 -0.45
CA GLY A 176 -17.70 14.72 -1.01
C GLY A 176 -18.02 13.23 -0.91
N CYS A 177 -16.99 12.39 -0.97
CA CYS A 177 -17.12 10.94 -0.79
C CYS A 177 -17.44 10.52 0.65
N GLY A 178 -17.28 11.40 1.62
CA GLY A 178 -17.58 11.14 3.03
C GLY A 178 -16.61 10.15 3.69
N ARG A 179 -15.44 9.90 3.08
CA ARG A 179 -14.46 8.93 3.58
C ARG A 179 -14.06 9.23 5.03
N ASP A 180 -13.61 10.45 5.31
CA ASP A 180 -13.10 10.82 6.63
C ASP A 180 -14.19 10.77 7.71
N LYS A 181 -15.43 11.13 7.36
CA LYS A 181 -16.59 11.02 8.25
C LYS A 181 -16.83 9.55 8.62
N ARG A 182 -16.89 8.67 7.63
CA ARG A 182 -17.17 7.25 7.85
C ARG A 182 -16.04 6.56 8.62
N LEU A 183 -14.78 6.88 8.33
CA LEU A 183 -13.64 6.35 9.09
C LEU A 183 -13.70 6.77 10.56
N LYS A 184 -14.05 8.03 10.83
CA LYS A 184 -14.22 8.51 12.21
C LYS A 184 -15.37 7.79 12.95
N GLU A 185 -16.47 7.50 12.25
CA GLU A 185 -17.60 6.73 12.83
C GLU A 185 -17.18 5.32 13.25
N ILE A 186 -16.36 4.64 12.44
CA ILE A 186 -15.92 3.27 12.71
C ILE A 186 -14.76 3.24 13.71
N TRP A 187 -13.74 4.04 13.47
CA TRP A 187 -12.42 3.90 14.11
C TRP A 187 -12.14 4.97 15.15
N GLY A 188 -12.97 6.02 15.25
CA GLY A 188 -12.77 7.13 16.17
C GLY A 188 -11.44 7.86 15.92
N SER A 189 -10.63 8.01 16.97
CA SER A 189 -9.32 8.67 16.91
C SER A 189 -8.23 7.82 16.24
N ALA A 190 -8.45 6.53 16.03
CA ALA A 190 -7.49 5.65 15.36
C ALA A 190 -7.44 5.89 13.83
N ALA A 191 -8.51 6.47 13.24
CA ALA A 191 -8.50 6.85 11.83
C ALA A 191 -7.41 7.91 11.56
N LYS A 192 -6.48 7.61 10.66
CA LYS A 192 -5.49 8.59 10.18
C LYS A 192 -6.07 9.37 9.01
N ARG A 193 -5.76 10.66 8.99
CA ARG A 193 -6.17 11.59 7.90
C ARG A 193 -5.07 11.71 6.88
#